data_d568f13364ae1c92b62ff1b56a19ee29
#
_entry.id   d568f13364ae1c92b62ff1b56a19ee29
#
_cell.length_a   1.000
_cell.length_b   1.000
_cell.length_c   1.000
_cell.angle_alpha   90.00
_cell.angle_beta   90.00
_cell.angle_gamma   90.00
#
_symmetry.space_group_name_H-M   'P 1'
#
loop_
_entity.id
_entity.type
_entity.pdbx_description
1 polymer ?
#
loop_
_entity_poly.entity_id
_entity_poly.type
_entity_poly.pdbx_seq_one_letter_code
_entity_poly.pdbx_strand_id
1 'polypeptide(L)'
;AALLSGLKIEEYHPHTLAVGYVPPSRDAMVSGKAFDLKIKNNRKTPIYIRANVTDGSVTFDIYGKSDGAKYSLKSSVTGNIPAPEEVTDDPAKVRAGKDGLLSEGYIEITRAGVTESKLLRRDKYRPVNRRILTGTASENSEETTEETAENQG
;
A
#
# COMPACT_ATOMS: atom_id res chain seq x y z
N ALA A 1 -13.21 -9.70 2.28
CA ALA A 1 -14.39 -10.58 2.19
C ALA A 1 -14.85 -10.75 0.73
N ALA A 2 -15.27 -9.69 0.01
CA ALA A 2 -15.93 -9.79 -1.31
C ALA A 2 -15.12 -10.57 -2.36
N LEU A 3 -13.86 -10.20 -2.60
CA LEU A 3 -12.98 -10.92 -3.54
C LEU A 3 -12.75 -12.39 -3.15
N LEU A 4 -12.59 -12.66 -1.84
CA LEU A 4 -12.43 -14.03 -1.33
C LEU A 4 -13.71 -14.87 -1.46
N SER A 5 -14.85 -14.23 -1.72
CA SER A 5 -16.11 -14.88 -2.05
C SER A 5 -16.38 -14.94 -3.56
N GLY A 6 -15.43 -14.50 -4.39
CA GLY A 6 -15.56 -14.47 -5.85
C GLY A 6 -16.51 -13.42 -6.39
N LEU A 7 -16.86 -12.40 -5.60
CA LEU A 7 -17.66 -11.27 -6.05
C LEU A 7 -16.81 -10.28 -6.84
N LYS A 8 -17.44 -9.55 -7.75
CA LYS A 8 -16.78 -8.52 -8.53
C LYS A 8 -16.71 -7.21 -7.73
N ILE A 9 -15.57 -6.54 -7.77
CA ILE A 9 -15.45 -5.15 -7.33
C ILE A 9 -15.66 -4.26 -8.57
N GLU A 10 -16.57 -3.31 -8.49
CA GLU A 10 -16.84 -2.33 -9.55
C GLU A 10 -16.16 -1.00 -9.28
N GLU A 11 -16.05 -0.61 -8.03
CA GLU A 11 -15.38 0.61 -7.62
C GLU A 11 -14.59 0.37 -6.33
N TYR A 12 -13.37 0.90 -6.28
CA TYR A 12 -12.54 0.96 -5.10
C TYR A 12 -11.57 2.14 -5.20
N HIS A 13 -11.10 2.62 -4.07
CA HIS A 13 -10.10 3.67 -3.98
C HIS A 13 -8.97 3.22 -3.05
N PRO A 14 -7.70 3.17 -3.51
CA PRO A 14 -6.58 2.89 -2.63
C PRO A 14 -6.33 4.08 -1.70
N HIS A 15 -5.70 3.83 -0.55
CA HIS A 15 -5.20 4.92 0.26
C HIS A 15 -4.10 5.69 -0.48
N THR A 16 -3.98 6.97 -0.20
CA THR A 16 -2.92 7.82 -0.78
C THR A 16 -1.54 7.39 -0.29
N LEU A 17 -1.43 6.99 0.98
CA LEU A 17 -0.22 6.49 1.63
C LEU A 17 -0.39 5.01 1.93
N ALA A 18 0.69 4.24 1.85
CA ALA A 18 0.67 2.84 2.25
C ALA A 18 0.34 2.72 3.74
N VAL A 19 -0.72 1.97 4.05
CA VAL A 19 -1.16 1.67 5.42
C VAL A 19 -0.44 0.45 5.97
N GLY A 20 -0.38 0.33 7.30
CA GLY A 20 0.36 -0.77 7.95
C GLY A 20 -0.47 -1.99 8.31
N TYR A 21 -1.81 -1.91 8.23
CA TYR A 21 -2.72 -2.97 8.70
C TYR A 21 -3.14 -3.95 7.59
N VAL A 22 -2.81 -3.66 6.33
CA VAL A 22 -3.11 -4.53 5.20
C VAL A 22 -1.98 -4.42 4.16
N PRO A 23 -1.60 -5.50 3.46
CA PRO A 23 -0.64 -5.42 2.37
C PRO A 23 -1.08 -4.45 1.27
N PRO A 24 -0.14 -3.77 0.58
CA PRO A 24 -0.44 -2.88 -0.53
C PRO A 24 -1.32 -3.56 -1.60
N SER A 25 -2.13 -2.79 -2.31
CA SER A 25 -3.10 -3.27 -3.31
C SER A 25 -4.16 -4.25 -2.77
N ARG A 26 -4.37 -4.27 -1.45
CA ARG A 26 -5.45 -5.03 -0.80
C ARG A 26 -6.37 -4.16 0.03
N ASP A 27 -6.08 -2.88 0.11
CA ASP A 27 -6.85 -1.86 0.81
C ASP A 27 -7.97 -1.30 -0.07
N ALA A 28 -8.99 -0.76 0.58
CA ALA A 28 -10.01 0.05 -0.05
C ALA A 28 -10.44 1.13 0.95
N MET A 29 -10.29 2.39 0.54
CA MET A 29 -10.70 3.54 1.33
C MET A 29 -12.20 3.80 1.13
N VAL A 30 -12.92 3.99 2.22
CA VAL A 30 -14.31 4.46 2.24
C VAL A 30 -14.34 5.73 3.08
N SER A 31 -14.85 6.83 2.51
CA SER A 31 -14.90 8.12 3.21
C SER A 31 -16.10 8.94 2.76
N GLY A 32 -17.14 8.94 3.59
CA GLY A 32 -18.34 9.73 3.38
C GLY A 32 -18.96 9.51 1.99
N LYS A 33 -19.10 10.60 1.21
CA LYS A 33 -19.62 10.55 -0.17
C LYS A 33 -18.52 10.59 -1.23
N ALA A 34 -17.25 10.73 -0.83
CA ALA A 34 -16.15 10.95 -1.75
C ALA A 34 -15.55 9.65 -2.29
N PHE A 35 -15.47 8.62 -1.44
CA PHE A 35 -14.86 7.33 -1.79
C PHE A 35 -15.74 6.19 -1.30
N ASP A 36 -15.96 5.22 -2.16
CA ASP A 36 -16.81 4.08 -1.89
C ASP A 36 -16.17 2.76 -2.35
N LEU A 37 -16.66 1.66 -1.81
CA LEU A 37 -16.36 0.31 -2.25
C LEU A 37 -17.64 -0.32 -2.83
N LYS A 38 -17.73 -0.40 -4.14
CA LYS A 38 -18.91 -1.00 -4.80
C LYS A 38 -18.64 -2.46 -5.19
N ILE A 39 -19.51 -3.31 -4.71
CA ILE A 39 -19.45 -4.76 -4.90
C ILE A 39 -20.65 -5.17 -5.78
N LYS A 40 -20.38 -5.98 -6.78
CA LYS A 40 -21.41 -6.57 -7.62
C LYS A 40 -21.56 -8.05 -7.35
N ASN A 41 -22.77 -8.48 -7.07
CA ASN A 41 -23.12 -9.88 -7.13
C ASN A 41 -23.22 -10.32 -8.60
N ASN A 42 -22.16 -10.97 -9.08
CA ASN A 42 -22.08 -11.53 -10.43
C ASN A 42 -22.59 -12.97 -10.52
N ARG A 43 -23.28 -13.46 -9.48
CA ARG A 43 -23.89 -14.79 -9.41
C ARG A 43 -25.35 -14.75 -9.80
N LYS A 44 -25.90 -15.90 -10.22
CA LYS A 44 -27.33 -16.05 -10.53
C LYS A 44 -28.22 -16.20 -9.28
N THR A 45 -27.59 -16.36 -8.10
CA THR A 45 -28.28 -16.56 -6.83
C THR A 45 -28.02 -15.39 -5.89
N PRO A 46 -28.94 -15.08 -4.97
CA PRO A 46 -28.73 -14.03 -3.98
C PRO A 46 -27.56 -14.36 -3.05
N ILE A 47 -27.00 -13.31 -2.45
CA ILE A 47 -26.01 -13.39 -1.38
C ILE A 47 -26.56 -12.65 -0.15
N TYR A 48 -26.10 -13.04 1.04
CA TYR A 48 -26.34 -12.34 2.28
C TYR A 48 -25.00 -11.85 2.84
N ILE A 49 -24.96 -10.59 3.24
CA ILE A 49 -23.79 -9.99 3.88
C ILE A 49 -24.16 -9.72 5.33
N ARG A 50 -23.40 -10.27 6.26
CA ARG A 50 -23.50 -9.99 7.70
C ARG A 50 -22.24 -9.26 8.13
N ALA A 51 -22.43 -8.14 8.83
CA ALA A 51 -21.37 -7.46 9.55
C ALA A 51 -21.51 -7.73 11.05
N ASN A 52 -20.41 -8.04 11.69
CA ASN A 52 -20.32 -8.17 13.14
C ASN A 52 -19.20 -7.25 13.65
N VAL A 53 -19.52 -6.42 14.62
CA VAL A 53 -18.59 -5.47 15.23
C VAL A 53 -18.37 -5.89 16.67
N THR A 54 -17.12 -6.08 17.03
CA THR A 54 -16.67 -6.28 18.41
C THR A 54 -15.68 -5.19 18.76
N ASP A 55 -15.29 -5.08 20.03
CA ASP A 55 -14.26 -4.12 20.43
C ASP A 55 -12.96 -4.35 19.65
N GLY A 56 -12.58 -3.36 18.83
CA GLY A 56 -11.37 -3.37 18.01
C GLY A 56 -11.41 -4.21 16.72
N SER A 57 -12.54 -4.85 16.37
CA SER A 57 -12.62 -5.60 15.11
C SER A 57 -13.96 -5.52 14.40
N VAL A 58 -13.91 -5.61 13.05
CA VAL A 58 -15.09 -5.72 12.19
C VAL A 58 -14.94 -6.95 11.31
N THR A 59 -15.93 -7.84 11.34
CA THR A 59 -15.97 -9.05 10.55
C THR A 59 -17.12 -8.98 9.55
N PHE A 60 -16.84 -9.32 8.30
CA PHE A 60 -17.87 -9.47 7.26
C PHE A 60 -17.93 -10.91 6.81
N ASP A 61 -19.12 -11.52 6.96
CA ASP A 61 -19.44 -12.84 6.44
C ASP A 61 -20.30 -12.70 5.18
N ILE A 62 -19.96 -13.43 4.14
CA ILE A 62 -20.74 -13.47 2.89
C ILE A 62 -21.23 -14.89 2.66
N TYR A 63 -22.53 -15.04 2.69
CA TYR A 63 -23.21 -16.31 2.51
C TYR A 63 -23.85 -16.37 1.11
N GLY A 64 -23.81 -17.53 0.49
CA GLY A 64 -24.42 -17.76 -0.81
C GLY A 64 -24.05 -19.13 -1.38
N LYS A 65 -24.61 -19.45 -2.56
CA LYS A 65 -24.27 -20.69 -3.25
C LYS A 65 -22.82 -20.64 -3.71
N SER A 66 -22.02 -21.63 -3.34
CA SER A 66 -20.63 -21.74 -3.79
C SER A 66 -20.58 -21.97 -5.32
N ASP A 67 -19.57 -21.41 -5.96
CA ASP A 67 -19.23 -21.68 -7.37
C ASP A 67 -18.16 -22.76 -7.52
N GLY A 68 -17.78 -23.43 -6.41
CA GLY A 68 -16.78 -24.49 -6.38
C GLY A 68 -15.33 -24.01 -6.47
N ALA A 69 -15.08 -22.70 -6.52
CA ALA A 69 -13.74 -22.15 -6.53
C ALA A 69 -13.25 -21.77 -5.13
N LYS A 70 -11.93 -21.82 -4.94
CA LYS A 70 -11.23 -21.18 -3.81
C LYS A 70 -10.55 -19.93 -4.32
N TYR A 71 -10.65 -18.86 -3.55
CA TYR A 71 -10.07 -17.56 -3.88
C TYR A 71 -9.03 -17.17 -2.85
N SER A 72 -7.88 -16.69 -3.32
CA SER A 72 -6.86 -16.07 -2.48
C SER A 72 -6.37 -14.75 -3.08
N LEU A 73 -5.83 -13.88 -2.26
CA LEU A 73 -5.30 -12.59 -2.66
C LEU A 73 -3.80 -12.55 -2.43
N LYS A 74 -3.07 -12.10 -3.45
CA LYS A 74 -1.64 -11.81 -3.35
C LYS A 74 -1.35 -10.35 -3.61
N SER A 75 -0.25 -9.87 -3.09
CA SER A 75 0.24 -8.52 -3.24
C SER A 75 1.75 -8.57 -3.48
N SER A 76 2.23 -7.76 -4.40
CA SER A 76 3.65 -7.63 -4.72
C SER A 76 4.02 -6.15 -4.78
N VAL A 77 5.09 -5.76 -4.11
CA VAL A 77 5.70 -4.44 -4.28
C VAL A 77 6.60 -4.52 -5.52
N THR A 78 6.34 -3.64 -6.49
CA THR A 78 7.02 -3.64 -7.80
C THR A 78 8.00 -2.48 -7.96
N GLY A 79 7.97 -1.50 -7.04
CA GLY A 79 8.90 -0.38 -7.07
C GLY A 79 8.85 0.45 -5.80
N ASN A 80 9.93 1.16 -5.55
CA ASN A 80 10.06 2.15 -4.48
C ASN A 80 10.00 3.56 -5.04
N ILE A 81 9.41 4.49 -4.31
CA ILE A 81 9.37 5.92 -4.62
C ILE A 81 10.06 6.64 -3.47
N PRO A 82 11.33 7.07 -3.65
CA PRO A 82 12.07 7.71 -2.58
C PRO A 82 11.33 8.92 -2.01
N ALA A 83 11.42 9.10 -0.69
CA ALA A 83 10.87 10.27 -0.02
C ALA A 83 11.68 11.51 -0.42
N PRO A 84 11.04 12.54 -1.01
CA PRO A 84 11.72 13.81 -1.26
C PRO A 84 12.20 14.45 0.05
N GLU A 85 13.32 15.15 -0.03
CA GLU A 85 13.83 15.95 1.09
C GLU A 85 13.41 17.41 0.92
N GLU A 86 12.92 18.02 1.98
CA GLU A 86 12.56 19.43 2.08
C GLU A 86 13.31 20.05 3.25
N VAL A 87 13.82 21.24 3.05
CA VAL A 87 14.47 22.02 4.10
C VAL A 87 13.42 22.90 4.80
N THR A 88 13.56 23.06 6.12
CA THR A 88 12.71 23.96 6.93
C THR A 88 13.57 24.70 7.95
N ASP A 89 13.20 25.94 8.24
CA ASP A 89 13.76 26.76 9.31
C ASP A 89 13.02 26.58 10.65
N ASP A 90 11.88 25.89 10.62
CA ASP A 90 11.04 25.65 11.79
C ASP A 90 11.28 24.24 12.38
N PRO A 91 11.91 24.15 13.58
CA PRO A 91 12.17 22.86 14.23
C PRO A 91 10.92 22.02 14.46
N ALA A 92 9.76 22.65 14.65
CA ALA A 92 8.50 21.95 14.89
C ALA A 92 7.99 21.20 13.63
N LYS A 93 8.51 21.55 12.47
CA LYS A 93 8.17 20.91 11.18
C LYS A 93 9.12 19.81 10.76
N VAL A 94 10.20 19.58 11.50
CA VAL A 94 11.12 18.47 11.22
C VAL A 94 10.39 17.15 11.34
N ARG A 95 10.55 16.29 10.33
CA ARG A 95 9.94 14.96 10.34
C ARG A 95 10.75 13.97 9.51
N ALA A 96 10.71 12.71 9.92
CA ALA A 96 11.21 11.62 9.10
C ALA A 96 10.37 11.47 7.81
N GLY A 97 11.03 11.19 6.69
CA GLY A 97 10.39 10.79 5.47
C GLY A 97 9.89 9.34 5.54
N LYS A 98 9.00 9.01 4.62
CA LYS A 98 8.60 7.62 4.36
C LYS A 98 8.52 7.44 2.86
N ASP A 99 9.21 6.45 2.34
CA ASP A 99 9.13 6.12 0.93
C ASP A 99 7.72 5.73 0.53
N GLY A 100 7.33 6.12 -0.66
CA GLY A 100 6.18 5.60 -1.35
C GLY A 100 6.51 4.30 -2.07
N LEU A 101 5.52 3.66 -2.65
CA LEU A 101 5.73 2.41 -3.38
C LEU A 101 4.73 2.24 -4.52
N LEU A 102 5.14 1.41 -5.49
CA LEU A 102 4.28 0.84 -6.52
C LEU A 102 3.97 -0.60 -6.13
N SER A 103 2.74 -1.04 -6.36
CA SER A 103 2.35 -2.41 -6.05
C SER A 103 1.33 -2.97 -7.03
N GLU A 104 1.27 -4.28 -7.09
CA GLU A 104 0.30 -5.05 -7.84
C GLU A 104 -0.46 -5.99 -6.92
N GLY A 105 -1.79 -6.02 -7.08
CA GLY A 105 -2.68 -6.94 -6.39
C GLY A 105 -3.19 -8.00 -7.35
N TYR A 106 -3.17 -9.26 -6.91
CA TYR A 106 -3.61 -10.41 -7.68
C TYR A 106 -4.69 -11.19 -6.95
N ILE A 107 -5.58 -11.80 -7.71
CA ILE A 107 -6.47 -12.84 -7.24
C ILE A 107 -6.04 -14.18 -7.83
N GLU A 108 -5.92 -15.17 -6.96
CA GLU A 108 -5.73 -16.55 -7.36
C GLU A 108 -7.05 -17.29 -7.24
N ILE A 109 -7.40 -18.01 -8.27
CA ILE A 109 -8.65 -18.76 -8.39
C ILE A 109 -8.29 -20.22 -8.60
N THR A 110 -8.60 -21.08 -7.63
CA THR A 110 -8.36 -22.51 -7.73
C THR A 110 -9.66 -23.26 -7.97
N ARG A 111 -9.73 -24.01 -9.07
CA ARG A 111 -10.83 -24.91 -9.44
C ARG A 111 -10.29 -26.28 -9.80
N ALA A 112 -10.87 -27.34 -9.23
CA ALA A 112 -10.44 -28.73 -9.49
C ALA A 112 -8.91 -28.94 -9.42
N GLY A 113 -8.23 -28.28 -8.45
CA GLY A 113 -6.79 -28.36 -8.26
C GLY A 113 -5.94 -27.48 -9.16
N VAL A 114 -6.53 -26.82 -10.17
CA VAL A 114 -5.81 -25.89 -11.05
C VAL A 114 -5.97 -24.47 -10.51
N THR A 115 -4.86 -23.75 -10.38
CA THR A 115 -4.82 -22.36 -9.91
C THR A 115 -4.46 -21.41 -11.05
N GLU A 116 -5.30 -20.42 -11.28
CA GLU A 116 -5.07 -19.30 -12.17
C GLU A 116 -4.83 -18.04 -11.36
N SER A 117 -3.81 -17.26 -11.71
CA SER A 117 -3.52 -15.96 -11.09
C SER A 117 -3.89 -14.84 -12.06
N LYS A 118 -4.67 -13.87 -11.59
CA LYS A 118 -5.11 -12.70 -12.37
C LYS A 118 -4.71 -11.42 -11.68
N LEU A 119 -4.10 -10.50 -12.44
CA LEU A 119 -3.88 -9.14 -11.98
C LEU A 119 -5.22 -8.45 -11.79
N LEU A 120 -5.44 -7.92 -10.59
CA LEU A 120 -6.63 -7.13 -10.25
C LEU A 120 -6.38 -5.64 -10.46
N ARG A 121 -5.25 -5.15 -9.96
CA ARG A 121 -4.98 -3.71 -9.91
C ARG A 121 -3.50 -3.40 -9.77
N ARG A 122 -3.15 -2.17 -10.13
CA ARG A 122 -1.86 -1.53 -9.88
C ARG A 122 -2.10 -0.27 -9.10
N ASP A 123 -1.36 -0.07 -8.02
CA ASP A 123 -1.52 1.08 -7.15
C ASP A 123 -0.18 1.80 -6.95
N LYS A 124 -0.31 3.11 -6.74
CA LYS A 124 0.80 3.99 -6.38
C LYS A 124 0.48 4.66 -5.05
N TYR A 125 1.32 4.41 -4.06
CA TYR A 125 1.25 5.07 -2.76
C TYR A 125 2.31 6.17 -2.71
N ARG A 126 1.90 7.38 -2.34
CA ARG A 126 2.79 8.54 -2.33
C ARG A 126 3.81 8.43 -1.19
N PRO A 127 5.03 8.98 -1.37
CA PRO A 127 5.95 9.17 -0.28
C PRO A 127 5.48 10.28 0.66
N VAL A 128 6.00 10.27 1.87
CA VAL A 128 5.93 11.39 2.82
C VAL A 128 7.27 12.08 2.82
N ASN A 129 7.31 13.37 2.49
CA ASN A 129 8.54 14.13 2.40
C ASN A 129 9.26 14.16 3.76
N ARG A 130 10.55 13.91 3.75
CA ARG A 130 11.45 14.18 4.87
C ARG A 130 11.62 15.68 4.99
N ARG A 131 11.59 16.21 6.22
CA ARG A 131 11.92 17.60 6.50
C ARG A 131 13.08 17.71 7.48
N ILE A 132 14.12 18.43 7.07
CA ILE A 132 15.33 18.67 7.83
C ILE A 132 15.49 20.16 8.11
N LEU A 133 16.18 20.50 9.22
CA LEU A 133 16.49 21.91 9.52
C LEU A 133 17.50 22.47 8.52
N THR A 134 17.34 23.75 8.19
CA THR A 134 18.37 24.53 7.48
C THR A 134 19.70 24.48 8.26
N GLY A 135 20.79 24.15 7.60
CA GLY A 135 22.13 24.07 8.23
C GLY A 135 22.49 22.69 8.78
N THR A 136 21.64 21.68 8.72
CA THR A 136 21.99 20.28 9.04
C THR A 136 22.38 19.46 7.79
N ALA A 137 22.52 20.10 6.64
CA ALA A 137 23.12 19.47 5.47
C ALA A 137 24.58 19.17 5.79
N SER A 138 24.91 17.91 5.80
CA SER A 138 26.21 17.30 6.09
C SER A 138 27.39 18.14 5.58
N GLU A 139 28.14 18.74 6.50
CA GLU A 139 29.57 19.00 6.29
C GLU A 139 30.32 17.66 6.33
N ASN A 140 30.25 16.94 5.24
CA ASN A 140 31.03 15.72 5.10
C ASN A 140 31.45 15.54 3.64
N SER A 141 32.34 16.43 3.19
CA SER A 141 33.26 16.18 2.08
C SER A 141 34.22 17.37 1.99
N GLU A 142 35.47 17.05 2.23
CA GLU A 142 36.70 17.79 1.90
C GLU A 142 37.58 18.10 3.13
N GLU A 143 38.09 17.07 3.74
CA GLU A 143 39.41 17.15 4.33
C GLU A 143 40.40 16.51 3.34
N THR A 144 40.75 17.29 2.33
CA THR A 144 41.92 17.00 1.47
C THR A 144 43.14 17.26 2.27
N THR A 145 43.84 16.22 2.67
CA THR A 145 45.19 16.25 3.20
C THR A 145 46.15 16.84 2.16
N GLU A 146 46.47 18.12 2.31
CA GLU A 146 47.74 18.63 1.85
C GLU A 146 48.79 18.32 2.94
N GLU A 147 49.51 17.24 2.79
CA GLU A 147 50.74 17.02 3.51
C GLU A 147 51.93 17.33 2.61
N THR A 148 52.48 18.45 2.95
CA THR A 148 53.74 19.03 2.59
C THR A 148 54.88 18.03 2.57
N ALA A 149 55.46 17.86 1.38
CA ALA A 149 56.81 17.33 1.27
C ALA A 149 57.80 18.50 1.21
N GLU A 150 58.36 18.84 2.33
CA GLU A 150 59.61 19.63 2.37
C GLU A 150 60.57 18.98 3.35
N ASN A 151 61.68 18.61 2.83
CA ASN A 151 63.02 18.86 3.34
C ASN A 151 63.93 17.65 3.52
N GLN A 152 65.09 17.86 2.93
CA GLN A 152 66.48 17.41 3.25
C GLN A 152 66.98 16.27 2.40
N GLY A 153 68.14 16.41 1.75
CA GLY A 153 69.34 17.27 1.91
C GLY A 153 70.44 16.63 1.10
#